data_20088a1f87dcc59e04a8714679d360e1
#
_entry.id   20088a1f87dcc59e04a8714679d360e1
#
_cell.length_a   1.000
_cell.length_b   1.000
_cell.length_c   1.000
_cell.angle_alpha   90.00
_cell.angle_beta   90.00
_cell.angle_gamma   90.00
#
_symmetry.space_group_name_H-M   'P 1'
#
loop_
_entity.id
_entity.type
_entity.pdbx_description
1 polymer ?
#
loop_
_entity_poly.entity_id
_entity_poly.type
_entity_poly.pdbx_seq_one_letter_code
_entity_poly.pdbx_strand_id
1 'polypeptide(L)'
;MAESFARRAGVTLLDKPGEELTVLFDAKGVSLIGYGLSYQGDFEGMLHRVSDGRLAHEMLVRAAKTTQTNVKGIDATAGMGEDAFLLAACGYEMTLYEQNPVVAVLLKDALRRAKKHPKLKDIAARMQLVEGNSIDELKSRVDDIDLIYLDPMFPGRQKSGLINKKLQLIQKLEPPCSDEVELFESAIQAKPSKIIVKR
;
A
#
# COMPACT_ATOMS: atom_id res chain seq x y z
N MET A 1 8.01 19.44 5.26
CA MET A 1 7.26 18.20 4.87
C MET A 1 5.81 18.30 5.33
N ALA A 2 5.54 18.56 6.63
CA ALA A 2 4.17 18.74 7.16
C ALA A 2 3.36 19.82 6.45
N GLU A 3 3.91 21.03 6.25
CA GLU A 3 3.24 22.13 5.55
C GLU A 3 2.84 21.76 4.10
N SER A 4 3.75 21.10 3.37
CA SER A 4 3.47 20.65 1.99
C SER A 4 2.38 19.59 1.96
N PHE A 5 2.37 18.68 2.93
CA PHE A 5 1.32 17.68 3.09
C PHE A 5 -0.03 18.33 3.42
N ALA A 6 -0.08 19.21 4.45
CA ALA A 6 -1.30 19.86 4.88
C ALA A 6 -1.97 20.64 3.73
N ARG A 7 -1.18 21.34 2.91
CA ARG A 7 -1.67 22.07 1.73
C ARG A 7 -2.28 21.14 0.68
N ARG A 8 -1.62 20.00 0.38
CA ARG A 8 -2.12 19.04 -0.64
C ARG A 8 -3.35 18.27 -0.17
N ALA A 9 -3.36 17.87 1.10
CA ALA A 9 -4.45 17.10 1.69
C ALA A 9 -5.64 17.97 2.12
N GLY A 10 -5.53 19.31 2.05
CA GLY A 10 -6.59 20.22 2.49
C GLY A 10 -6.87 20.16 3.99
N VAL A 11 -5.85 19.84 4.82
CA VAL A 11 -6.00 19.70 6.28
C VAL A 11 -5.28 20.82 7.03
N THR A 12 -5.74 21.08 8.26
CA THR A 12 -5.17 22.12 9.10
C THR A 12 -3.83 21.69 9.68
N LEU A 13 -2.84 22.56 9.63
CA LEU A 13 -1.57 22.39 10.35
C LEU A 13 -1.75 22.80 11.80
N LEU A 14 -1.35 21.94 12.72
CA LEU A 14 -1.43 22.17 14.16
C LEU A 14 -0.03 22.15 14.77
N ASP A 15 0.21 23.00 15.77
CA ASP A 15 1.47 23.00 16.53
C ASP A 15 1.58 21.82 17.51
N LYS A 16 0.43 21.27 17.92
CA LYS A 16 0.35 20.10 18.82
C LYS A 16 -0.73 19.15 18.33
N PRO A 17 -0.57 17.83 18.59
CA PRO A 17 -1.61 16.86 18.27
C PRO A 17 -2.96 17.19 18.92
N GLY A 18 -4.03 17.06 18.15
CA GLY A 18 -5.39 17.16 18.65
C GLY A 18 -5.91 15.86 19.26
N GLU A 19 -7.15 15.86 19.73
CA GLU A 19 -7.85 14.65 20.22
C GLU A 19 -8.31 13.74 19.07
N GLU A 20 -8.55 14.33 17.91
CA GLU A 20 -8.96 13.63 16.67
C GLU A 20 -7.76 13.01 15.94
N LEU A 21 -8.05 12.38 14.79
CA LEU A 21 -7.01 11.81 13.94
C LEU A 21 -6.03 12.90 13.48
N THR A 22 -4.76 12.70 13.78
CA THR A 22 -3.68 13.64 13.47
C THR A 22 -2.53 12.89 12.79
N VAL A 23 -2.01 13.45 11.68
CA VAL A 23 -0.77 12.99 11.07
C VAL A 23 0.40 13.71 11.72
N LEU A 24 1.23 12.97 12.46
CA LEU A 24 2.40 13.49 13.16
C LEU A 24 3.65 13.33 12.29
N PHE A 25 4.38 14.40 12.09
CA PHE A 25 5.71 14.41 11.45
C PHE A 25 6.77 14.72 12.50
N ASP A 26 7.63 13.77 12.79
CA ASP A 26 8.73 13.94 13.75
C ASP A 26 10.05 13.34 13.23
N ALA A 27 11.07 13.32 14.09
CA ALA A 27 12.39 12.76 13.76
C ALA A 27 12.37 11.26 13.46
N LYS A 28 11.37 10.51 13.96
CA LYS A 28 11.19 9.07 13.72
C LYS A 28 10.49 8.79 12.39
N GLY A 29 9.78 9.76 11.84
CA GLY A 29 9.06 9.64 10.57
C GLY A 29 7.65 10.19 10.64
N VAL A 30 6.73 9.53 9.92
CA VAL A 30 5.32 9.91 9.85
C VAL A 30 4.46 8.88 10.56
N SER A 31 3.60 9.34 11.46
CA SER A 31 2.67 8.50 12.22
C SER A 31 1.26 9.04 12.16
N LEU A 32 0.27 8.17 12.20
CA LEU A 32 -1.13 8.50 12.43
C LEU A 32 -1.43 8.27 13.90
N ILE A 33 -1.91 9.30 14.59
CA ILE A 33 -2.26 9.26 16.01
C ILE A 33 -3.70 9.68 16.22
N GLY A 34 -4.33 9.15 17.23
CA GLY A 34 -5.69 9.50 17.63
C GLY A 34 -6.30 8.47 18.56
N TYR A 35 -7.29 8.88 19.34
CA TYR A 35 -8.02 7.98 20.25
C TYR A 35 -7.11 7.16 21.18
N GLY A 36 -6.00 7.74 21.62
CA GLY A 36 -5.01 7.03 22.46
C GLY A 36 -4.18 5.97 21.73
N LEU A 37 -4.27 5.89 20.41
CA LEU A 37 -3.52 4.96 19.56
C LEU A 37 -2.50 5.70 18.71
N SER A 38 -1.45 4.99 18.31
CA SER A 38 -0.45 5.45 17.33
C SER A 38 -0.16 4.34 16.35
N TYR A 39 -0.08 4.70 15.07
CA TYR A 39 0.29 3.81 13.98
C TYR A 39 1.39 4.46 13.12
N GLN A 40 2.45 3.73 12.89
CA GLN A 40 3.49 4.07 11.92
C GLN A 40 3.68 2.87 10.99
N GLY A 41 3.62 3.10 9.68
CA GLY A 41 3.88 2.04 8.69
C GLY A 41 5.28 1.51 8.84
N ASP A 42 5.46 0.16 8.78
CA ASP A 42 6.74 -0.47 8.96
C ASP A 42 6.81 -1.81 8.19
N PHE A 43 7.91 -2.01 7.48
CA PHE A 43 8.18 -3.26 6.76
C PHE A 43 9.09 -4.23 7.55
N GLU A 44 9.62 -3.85 8.72
CA GLU A 44 10.43 -4.76 9.55
C GLU A 44 9.60 -5.98 10.00
N GLY A 45 8.31 -5.76 10.30
CA GLY A 45 7.37 -6.84 10.60
C GLY A 45 7.21 -7.86 9.48
N MET A 46 7.57 -7.51 8.24
CA MET A 46 7.49 -8.40 7.07
C MET A 46 8.73 -9.30 6.91
N LEU A 47 9.84 -9.01 7.62
CA LEU A 47 11.10 -9.76 7.46
C LEU A 47 10.93 -11.26 7.63
N HIS A 48 10.09 -11.70 8.56
CA HIS A 48 9.85 -13.13 8.79
C HIS A 48 9.09 -13.78 7.62
N ARG A 49 8.24 -13.03 6.90
CA ARG A 49 7.47 -13.56 5.75
C ARG A 49 8.32 -13.67 4.50
N VAL A 50 9.31 -12.79 4.33
CA VAL A 50 10.22 -12.77 3.17
C VAL A 50 11.52 -13.55 3.40
N SER A 51 11.69 -14.20 4.57
CA SER A 51 12.85 -15.04 4.85
C SER A 51 12.87 -16.30 3.99
N ASP A 52 14.07 -16.87 3.84
CA ASP A 52 14.30 -18.06 3.04
C ASP A 52 13.32 -19.21 3.37
N GLY A 53 12.72 -19.76 2.33
CA GLY A 53 11.72 -20.83 2.42
C GLY A 53 10.31 -20.37 2.77
N ARG A 54 10.09 -19.22 3.43
CA ARG A 54 8.75 -18.77 3.82
C ARG A 54 8.03 -18.03 2.71
N LEU A 55 8.72 -17.17 1.99
CA LEU A 55 8.16 -16.38 0.88
C LEU A 55 7.42 -17.27 -0.13
N ALA A 56 7.97 -18.43 -0.48
CA ALA A 56 7.37 -19.37 -1.42
C ALA A 56 6.05 -20.01 -0.93
N HIS A 57 5.77 -19.94 0.37
CA HIS A 57 4.52 -20.44 0.96
C HIS A 57 3.41 -19.39 1.01
N GLU A 58 3.74 -18.12 0.79
CA GLU A 58 2.74 -17.05 0.72
C GLU A 58 1.78 -17.28 -0.45
N MET A 59 0.48 -17.25 -0.16
CA MET A 59 -0.56 -17.54 -1.16
C MET A 59 -0.49 -16.60 -2.34
N LEU A 60 -0.28 -15.30 -2.07
CA LEU A 60 -0.13 -14.25 -3.08
C LEU A 60 1.08 -14.54 -4.00
N VAL A 61 2.22 -14.87 -3.43
CA VAL A 61 3.44 -15.18 -4.18
C VAL A 61 3.26 -16.41 -5.07
N ARG A 62 2.57 -17.44 -4.56
CA ARG A 62 2.22 -18.63 -5.36
C ARG A 62 1.28 -18.31 -6.52
N ALA A 63 0.28 -17.44 -6.29
CA ALA A 63 -0.63 -16.99 -7.33
C ALA A 63 0.08 -16.11 -8.38
N ALA A 64 1.03 -15.28 -7.95
CA ALA A 64 1.81 -14.40 -8.81
C ALA A 64 2.97 -15.10 -9.54
N LYS A 65 3.24 -16.39 -9.26
CA LYS A 65 4.39 -17.10 -9.83
C LYS A 65 4.45 -16.98 -11.36
N THR A 66 5.64 -16.63 -11.85
CA THR A 66 5.99 -16.52 -13.27
C THR A 66 7.37 -17.12 -13.53
N THR A 67 7.65 -17.46 -14.78
CA THR A 67 8.98 -17.87 -15.26
C THR A 67 9.72 -16.72 -15.94
N GLN A 68 9.08 -15.56 -16.09
CA GLN A 68 9.67 -14.38 -16.72
C GLN A 68 10.59 -13.65 -15.74
N THR A 69 11.53 -12.88 -16.29
CA THR A 69 12.42 -11.98 -15.55
C THR A 69 12.02 -10.52 -15.84
N ASN A 70 12.40 -9.60 -14.97
CA ASN A 70 12.08 -8.18 -15.09
C ASN A 70 10.57 -7.90 -15.17
N VAL A 71 9.80 -8.64 -14.38
CA VAL A 71 8.33 -8.54 -14.36
C VAL A 71 7.85 -7.27 -13.68
N LYS A 72 6.87 -6.62 -14.31
CA LYS A 72 6.25 -5.38 -13.81
C LYS A 72 4.88 -5.69 -13.19
N GLY A 73 4.69 -5.21 -11.99
CA GLY A 73 3.41 -5.33 -11.29
C GLY A 73 2.81 -3.99 -10.88
N ILE A 74 1.50 -3.94 -10.84
CA ILE A 74 0.75 -2.83 -10.27
C ILE A 74 -0.02 -3.34 -9.05
N ASP A 75 0.11 -2.65 -7.92
CA ASP A 75 -0.82 -2.73 -6.83
C ASP A 75 -1.76 -1.52 -6.93
N ALA A 76 -2.98 -1.76 -7.37
CA ALA A 76 -3.95 -0.68 -7.63
C ALA A 76 -4.70 -0.23 -6.36
N THR A 77 -4.43 -0.88 -5.22
CA THR A 77 -5.09 -0.67 -3.91
C THR A 77 -4.06 -0.75 -2.79
N ALA A 78 -2.98 0.01 -2.91
CA ALA A 78 -1.75 -0.22 -2.15
C ALA A 78 -1.88 -0.23 -0.63
N GLY A 79 -2.73 0.64 -0.06
CA GLY A 79 -2.84 0.76 1.39
C GLY A 79 -1.47 0.98 2.04
N MET A 80 -1.08 0.08 2.95
CA MET A 80 0.25 0.13 3.58
C MET A 80 1.34 -0.64 2.83
N GLY A 81 1.04 -1.19 1.65
CA GLY A 81 2.01 -1.79 0.73
C GLY A 81 2.54 -3.16 1.14
N GLU A 82 1.93 -3.86 2.11
CA GLU A 82 2.44 -5.15 2.60
C GLU A 82 2.38 -6.24 1.52
N ASP A 83 1.30 -6.30 0.74
CA ASP A 83 1.14 -7.28 -0.34
C ASP A 83 2.08 -6.95 -1.52
N ALA A 84 2.20 -5.66 -1.89
CA ALA A 84 3.20 -5.22 -2.86
C ALA A 84 4.64 -5.54 -2.42
N PHE A 85 4.92 -5.48 -1.11
CA PHE A 85 6.23 -5.85 -0.57
C PHE A 85 6.56 -7.34 -0.79
N LEU A 86 5.56 -8.24 -0.63
CA LEU A 86 5.74 -9.67 -0.94
C LEU A 86 5.99 -9.90 -2.43
N LEU A 87 5.27 -9.18 -3.30
CA LEU A 87 5.47 -9.26 -4.75
C LEU A 87 6.85 -8.72 -5.15
N ALA A 88 7.29 -7.62 -4.57
CA ALA A 88 8.63 -7.09 -4.78
C ALA A 88 9.73 -8.03 -4.26
N ALA A 89 9.49 -8.71 -3.13
CA ALA A 89 10.41 -9.71 -2.59
C ALA A 89 10.61 -10.91 -3.51
N CYS A 90 9.58 -11.28 -4.30
CA CYS A 90 9.69 -12.35 -5.29
C CYS A 90 10.11 -11.86 -6.70
N GLY A 91 10.53 -10.60 -6.84
CA GLY A 91 11.22 -10.08 -8.02
C GLY A 91 10.41 -9.14 -8.91
N TYR A 92 9.18 -8.79 -8.56
CA TYR A 92 8.41 -7.80 -9.31
C TYR A 92 8.92 -6.37 -9.08
N GLU A 93 9.00 -5.59 -10.16
CA GLU A 93 9.07 -4.12 -10.09
C GLU A 93 7.64 -3.59 -9.91
N MET A 94 7.34 -3.10 -8.69
CA MET A 94 5.98 -2.77 -8.29
C MET A 94 5.70 -1.28 -8.35
N THR A 95 4.63 -0.88 -9.06
CA THR A 95 4.02 0.45 -8.96
C THR A 95 2.80 0.36 -8.05
N LEU A 96 2.77 1.17 -7.00
CA LEU A 96 1.75 1.18 -5.97
C LEU A 96 0.90 2.43 -6.10
N TYR A 97 -0.41 2.29 -6.28
CA TYR A 97 -1.35 3.42 -6.31
C TYR A 97 -2.09 3.54 -4.99
N GLU A 98 -2.05 4.73 -4.41
CA GLU A 98 -2.78 5.06 -3.19
C GLU A 98 -3.44 6.44 -3.34
N GLN A 99 -4.77 6.46 -3.27
CA GLN A 99 -5.54 7.69 -3.45
C GLN A 99 -5.74 8.48 -2.15
N ASN A 100 -5.74 7.81 -1.00
CA ASN A 100 -5.88 8.49 0.29
C ASN A 100 -4.57 9.19 0.65
N PRO A 101 -4.54 10.53 0.74
CA PRO A 101 -3.29 11.27 0.96
C PRO A 101 -2.64 10.95 2.32
N VAL A 102 -3.44 10.57 3.32
CA VAL A 102 -2.91 10.20 4.65
C VAL A 102 -2.23 8.84 4.57
N VAL A 103 -2.86 7.84 3.95
CA VAL A 103 -2.26 6.51 3.76
C VAL A 103 -1.02 6.60 2.87
N ALA A 104 -1.11 7.37 1.79
CA ALA A 104 0.02 7.59 0.89
C ALA A 104 1.25 8.21 1.59
N VAL A 105 1.07 9.21 2.47
CA VAL A 105 2.21 9.81 3.18
C VAL A 105 2.81 8.86 4.22
N LEU A 106 2.00 8.01 4.87
CA LEU A 106 2.48 6.96 5.78
C LEU A 106 3.28 5.90 5.02
N LEU A 107 2.76 5.41 3.89
CA LEU A 107 3.45 4.44 3.04
C LEU A 107 4.75 5.02 2.47
N LYS A 108 4.73 6.27 2.01
CA LYS A 108 5.92 6.98 1.51
C LYS A 108 7.04 7.04 2.55
N ASP A 109 6.69 7.34 3.80
CA ASP A 109 7.66 7.34 4.91
C ASP A 109 8.16 5.93 5.22
N ALA A 110 7.28 4.93 5.26
CA ALA A 110 7.65 3.53 5.46
C ALA A 110 8.65 3.06 4.39
N LEU A 111 8.38 3.33 3.11
CA LEU A 111 9.29 3.02 2.00
C LEU A 111 10.63 3.77 2.12
N ARG A 112 10.61 5.05 2.51
CA ARG A 112 11.82 5.84 2.74
C ARG A 112 12.72 5.22 3.83
N ARG A 113 12.12 4.72 4.91
CA ARG A 113 12.84 4.04 6.00
C ARG A 113 13.32 2.66 5.56
N ALA A 114 12.49 1.88 4.88
CA ALA A 114 12.84 0.56 4.35
C ALA A 114 14.03 0.63 3.37
N LYS A 115 14.10 1.63 2.48
CA LYS A 115 15.22 1.85 1.54
C LYS A 115 16.56 2.13 2.26
N LYS A 116 16.54 2.49 3.55
CA LYS A 116 17.76 2.67 4.37
C LYS A 116 18.07 1.44 5.23
N HIS A 117 17.15 0.51 5.35
CA HIS A 117 17.32 -0.67 6.22
C HIS A 117 18.12 -1.78 5.50
N PRO A 118 19.18 -2.35 6.10
CA PRO A 118 20.09 -3.28 5.44
C PRO A 118 19.42 -4.49 4.78
N LYS A 119 18.33 -5.01 5.39
CA LYS A 119 17.63 -6.22 4.92
C LYS A 119 16.40 -5.92 4.04
N LEU A 120 15.95 -4.66 3.98
CA LEU A 120 14.73 -4.28 3.26
C LEU A 120 15.02 -3.46 2.00
N LYS A 121 16.20 -2.83 1.93
CA LYS A 121 16.55 -1.84 0.89
C LYS A 121 16.36 -2.38 -0.54
N ASP A 122 16.76 -3.62 -0.79
CA ASP A 122 16.73 -4.19 -2.14
C ASP A 122 15.29 -4.54 -2.57
N ILE A 123 14.43 -4.92 -1.62
CA ILE A 123 13.00 -5.13 -1.87
C ILE A 123 12.30 -3.78 -2.07
N ALA A 124 12.52 -2.83 -1.14
CA ALA A 124 11.91 -1.52 -1.20
C ALA A 124 12.37 -0.68 -2.42
N ALA A 125 13.54 -0.96 -2.98
CA ALA A 125 14.03 -0.32 -4.21
C ALA A 125 13.13 -0.64 -5.41
N ARG A 126 12.51 -1.83 -5.43
CA ARG A 126 11.57 -2.26 -6.48
C ARG A 126 10.15 -1.72 -6.29
N MET A 127 9.92 -0.87 -5.30
CA MET A 127 8.59 -0.34 -4.97
C MET A 127 8.54 1.16 -5.23
N GLN A 128 7.66 1.57 -6.14
CA GLN A 128 7.40 2.96 -6.47
C GLN A 128 5.98 3.33 -6.11
N LEU A 129 5.79 4.31 -5.21
CA LEU A 129 4.48 4.85 -4.86
C LEU A 129 4.09 5.97 -5.82
N VAL A 130 2.85 5.91 -6.30
CA VAL A 130 2.14 6.96 -7.02
C VAL A 130 0.94 7.38 -6.19
N GLU A 131 0.90 8.66 -5.77
CA GLU A 131 -0.24 9.24 -5.05
C GLU A 131 -1.33 9.56 -6.07
N GLY A 132 -2.45 8.83 -6.09
CA GLY A 132 -3.55 9.05 -7.02
C GLY A 132 -4.48 7.87 -7.19
N ASN A 133 -5.52 8.07 -8.02
CA ASN A 133 -6.49 7.05 -8.34
C ASN A 133 -5.93 6.10 -9.42
N SER A 134 -5.90 4.81 -9.10
CA SER A 134 -5.42 3.78 -10.02
C SER A 134 -6.31 3.58 -11.25
N ILE A 135 -7.61 3.85 -11.14
CA ILE A 135 -8.58 3.66 -12.23
C ILE A 135 -8.20 4.52 -13.43
N ASP A 136 -7.92 5.81 -13.21
CA ASP A 136 -7.56 6.76 -14.28
C ASP A 136 -6.26 6.34 -14.97
N GLU A 137 -5.28 5.92 -14.17
CA GLU A 137 -3.98 5.47 -14.66
C GLU A 137 -4.11 4.16 -15.46
N LEU A 138 -4.90 3.21 -15.00
CA LEU A 138 -5.12 1.93 -15.70
C LEU A 138 -5.83 2.13 -17.03
N LYS A 139 -6.81 3.05 -17.10
CA LYS A 139 -7.54 3.38 -18.34
C LYS A 139 -6.66 4.03 -19.41
N SER A 140 -5.67 4.83 -18.99
CA SER A 140 -4.78 5.54 -19.91
C SER A 140 -3.50 4.77 -20.27
N ARG A 141 -3.31 3.59 -19.66
CA ARG A 141 -2.06 2.87 -19.76
C ARG A 141 -1.85 2.21 -21.12
N VAL A 142 -0.61 2.34 -21.64
CA VAL A 142 -0.14 1.74 -22.90
C VAL A 142 1.05 0.80 -22.72
N ASP A 143 1.62 0.73 -21.49
CA ASP A 143 2.78 -0.11 -21.20
C ASP A 143 2.38 -1.56 -20.93
N ASP A 144 3.26 -2.51 -21.26
CA ASP A 144 3.10 -3.91 -20.90
C ASP A 144 3.21 -4.10 -19.37
N ILE A 145 2.19 -4.71 -18.78
CA ILE A 145 2.11 -5.06 -17.37
C ILE A 145 1.91 -6.56 -17.23
N ASP A 146 2.73 -7.18 -16.39
CA ASP A 146 2.63 -8.62 -16.16
C ASP A 146 1.57 -8.97 -15.13
N LEU A 147 1.40 -8.12 -14.11
CA LEU A 147 0.48 -8.36 -13.00
C LEU A 147 -0.23 -7.08 -12.56
N ILE A 148 -1.55 -7.16 -12.38
CA ILE A 148 -2.32 -6.19 -11.60
C ILE A 148 -2.87 -6.91 -10.36
N TYR A 149 -2.60 -6.35 -9.19
CA TYR A 149 -3.10 -6.81 -7.90
C TYR A 149 -4.16 -5.84 -7.37
N LEU A 150 -5.28 -6.40 -6.90
CA LEU A 150 -6.44 -5.68 -6.37
C LEU A 150 -6.82 -6.27 -5.00
N ASP A 151 -6.87 -5.44 -3.96
CA ASP A 151 -7.44 -5.77 -2.64
C ASP A 151 -8.36 -4.63 -2.17
N PRO A 152 -9.45 -4.33 -2.91
CA PRO A 152 -10.37 -3.28 -2.52
C PRO A 152 -11.00 -3.63 -1.17
N MET A 153 -11.21 -2.62 -0.33
CA MET A 153 -11.92 -2.79 0.94
C MET A 153 -13.41 -3.05 0.67
N PHE A 154 -13.78 -4.33 0.59
CA PHE A 154 -15.17 -4.74 0.37
C PHE A 154 -16.07 -4.34 1.54
N PRO A 155 -17.22 -3.69 1.29
CA PRO A 155 -18.21 -3.44 2.33
C PRO A 155 -18.69 -4.79 2.91
N GLY A 156 -18.68 -4.92 4.23
CA GLY A 156 -19.28 -6.06 4.93
C GLY A 156 -18.35 -7.10 5.54
N ARG A 157 -17.02 -7.02 5.40
CA ARG A 157 -16.11 -7.87 6.19
C ARG A 157 -15.88 -7.31 7.59
N GLN A 158 -16.88 -7.45 8.46
CA GLN A 158 -16.61 -7.50 9.90
C GLN A 158 -15.92 -8.85 10.20
N LYS A 159 -14.61 -8.90 10.11
CA LYS A 159 -13.86 -10.00 10.70
C LYS A 159 -14.09 -9.93 12.21
N SER A 160 -14.81 -10.91 12.73
CA SER A 160 -14.98 -11.17 14.16
C SER A 160 -13.68 -11.70 14.79
N GLY A 161 -12.62 -10.94 14.69
CA GLY A 161 -11.33 -11.15 15.32
C GLY A 161 -10.86 -9.82 15.87
N LEU A 162 -10.10 -9.80 16.94
CA LEU A 162 -9.45 -8.61 17.48
C LEU A 162 -8.68 -7.91 16.37
N ILE A 163 -9.38 -7.01 15.66
CA ILE A 163 -8.76 -6.14 14.65
C ILE A 163 -7.63 -5.43 15.38
N ASN A 164 -6.42 -5.59 14.90
CA ASN A 164 -5.26 -4.90 15.45
C ASN A 164 -5.63 -3.42 15.59
N LYS A 165 -5.65 -2.90 16.83
CA LYS A 165 -6.10 -1.53 17.16
C LYS A 165 -5.45 -0.48 16.26
N LYS A 166 -4.23 -0.78 15.75
CA LYS A 166 -3.49 0.06 14.81
C LYS A 166 -4.19 0.16 13.45
N LEU A 167 -4.73 -0.93 12.93
CA LEU A 167 -5.49 -0.94 11.67
C LEU A 167 -6.83 -0.21 11.79
N GLN A 168 -7.39 -0.12 12.99
CA GLN A 168 -8.65 0.63 13.23
C GLN A 168 -8.50 2.12 12.90
N LEU A 169 -7.31 2.71 13.08
CA LEU A 169 -7.06 4.11 12.72
C LEU A 169 -7.11 4.30 11.20
N ILE A 170 -6.54 3.38 10.44
CA ILE A 170 -6.55 3.45 8.96
C ILE A 170 -7.95 3.23 8.42
N GLN A 171 -8.69 2.24 8.94
CA GLN A 171 -10.07 1.98 8.52
C GLN A 171 -11.01 3.17 8.72
N LYS A 172 -10.73 4.06 9.68
CA LYS A 172 -11.49 5.30 9.85
C LYS A 172 -11.22 6.36 8.78
N LEU A 173 -10.12 6.24 8.05
CA LEU A 173 -9.75 7.15 6.96
C LEU A 173 -10.33 6.73 5.62
N GLU A 174 -10.64 5.47 5.46
CA GLU A 174 -11.07 4.92 4.18
C GLU A 174 -12.55 4.52 4.23
N PRO A 175 -13.42 5.22 3.49
CA PRO A 175 -14.77 4.72 3.25
C PRO A 175 -14.68 3.39 2.46
N PRO A 176 -15.70 2.51 2.56
CA PRO A 176 -15.78 1.33 1.71
C PRO A 176 -15.64 1.73 0.24
N CYS A 177 -14.91 0.93 -0.54
CA CYS A 177 -14.76 1.15 -1.97
C CYS A 177 -16.14 1.16 -2.64
N SER A 178 -16.47 2.24 -3.35
CA SER A 178 -17.73 2.36 -4.11
C SER A 178 -17.54 2.03 -5.60
N ASP A 179 -16.31 1.93 -6.06
CA ASP A 179 -15.88 1.91 -7.46
C ASP A 179 -15.26 0.56 -7.84
N GLU A 180 -15.60 -0.52 -7.08
CA GLU A 180 -15.03 -1.86 -7.29
C GLU A 180 -15.19 -2.39 -8.71
N VAL A 181 -16.38 -2.16 -9.30
CA VAL A 181 -16.68 -2.60 -10.67
C VAL A 181 -15.79 -1.84 -11.65
N GLU A 182 -15.71 -0.52 -11.52
CA GLU A 182 -14.91 0.32 -12.40
C GLU A 182 -13.41 0.02 -12.28
N LEU A 183 -12.92 -0.22 -11.05
CA LEU A 183 -11.55 -0.65 -10.80
C LEU A 183 -11.24 -1.98 -11.50
N PHE A 184 -12.15 -2.94 -11.41
CA PHE A 184 -11.97 -4.24 -12.05
C PHE A 184 -12.02 -4.13 -13.58
N GLU A 185 -12.95 -3.37 -14.13
CA GLU A 185 -13.04 -3.12 -15.57
C GLU A 185 -11.80 -2.41 -16.13
N SER A 186 -11.29 -1.40 -15.40
CA SER A 186 -10.06 -0.70 -15.78
C SER A 186 -8.83 -1.62 -15.76
N ALA A 187 -8.76 -2.54 -14.78
CA ALA A 187 -7.69 -3.53 -14.73
C ALA A 187 -7.76 -4.51 -15.91
N ILE A 188 -8.94 -4.93 -16.33
CA ILE A 188 -9.13 -5.76 -17.53
C ILE A 188 -8.74 -4.98 -18.80
N GLN A 189 -9.16 -3.70 -18.88
CA GLN A 189 -8.86 -2.84 -20.02
C GLN A 189 -7.36 -2.61 -20.22
N ALA A 190 -6.57 -2.58 -19.14
CA ALA A 190 -5.13 -2.47 -19.18
C ALA A 190 -4.41 -3.72 -19.75
N LYS A 191 -5.15 -4.84 -19.95
CA LYS A 191 -4.68 -6.09 -20.58
C LYS A 191 -3.40 -6.66 -19.98
N PRO A 192 -3.26 -6.79 -18.65
CA PRO A 192 -2.10 -7.41 -18.04
C PRO A 192 -2.05 -8.91 -18.38
N SER A 193 -0.88 -9.53 -18.22
CA SER A 193 -0.77 -11.00 -18.32
C SER A 193 -1.57 -11.72 -17.24
N LYS A 194 -1.75 -11.08 -16.06
CA LYS A 194 -2.48 -11.65 -14.92
C LYS A 194 -3.14 -10.58 -14.07
N ILE A 195 -4.37 -10.85 -13.58
CA ILE A 195 -5.01 -10.07 -12.53
C ILE A 195 -5.20 -10.97 -11.31
N ILE A 196 -4.82 -10.50 -10.14
CA ILE A 196 -5.06 -11.17 -8.86
C ILE A 196 -5.97 -10.28 -8.01
N VAL A 197 -7.11 -10.83 -7.59
CA VAL A 197 -8.06 -10.16 -6.69
C VAL A 197 -8.07 -10.89 -5.35
N LYS A 198 -7.78 -10.19 -4.27
CA LYS A 198 -7.88 -10.72 -2.91
C LYS A 198 -9.29 -10.47 -2.37
N ARG A 199 -9.91 -11.54 -1.84
CA ARG A 199 -11.24 -11.53 -1.23
C ARG A 199 -11.21 -12.04 0.20
#